data_096cee404f709261a4a5a21d0a9e3a93
#
_entry.id   096cee404f709261a4a5a21d0a9e3a93
#
_cell.length_a   1.000
_cell.length_b   1.000
_cell.length_c   1.000
_cell.angle_alpha   90.00
_cell.angle_beta   90.00
_cell.angle_gamma   90.00
#
_symmetry.space_group_name_H-M   'P 1'
#
loop_
_entity.id
_entity.type
_entity.pdbx_description
1 polymer ?
#
loop_
_entity_poly.entity_id
_entity_poly.type
_entity_poly.pdbx_seq_one_letter_code
_entity_poly.pdbx_strand_id
1 'polypeptide(L)' 'DTLTLGSRQKAPEHVLLEAMGFDPVGLDALLARTGMDAARLQAGLLELELDGAVARLPGGLFQRLGAA' A
#
# COMPACT_ATOMS: atom_id res chain seq x y z
N ASP A 1 18.19 -18.70 -7.82
CA ASP A 1 18.95 -17.47 -7.75
C ASP A 1 18.18 -16.45 -6.95
N THR A 2 18.90 -15.76 -6.12
CA THR A 2 18.31 -14.82 -5.18
C THR A 2 17.50 -13.75 -5.87
N LEU A 3 18.01 -13.23 -6.96
CA LEU A 3 17.30 -12.20 -7.67
C LEU A 3 15.98 -12.70 -8.23
N THR A 4 15.99 -13.91 -8.73
CA THR A 4 14.78 -14.50 -9.27
C THR A 4 13.74 -14.68 -8.17
N LEU A 5 14.18 -15.15 -7.01
CA LEU A 5 13.27 -15.33 -5.88
C LEU A 5 12.71 -13.97 -5.44
N GLY A 6 13.55 -12.96 -5.37
CA GLY A 6 13.08 -11.65 -5.00
C GLY A 6 12.06 -11.10 -5.98
N SER A 7 12.26 -11.35 -7.25
CA SER A 7 11.35 -10.81 -8.26
C SER A 7 10.00 -11.51 -8.27
N ARG A 8 9.90 -12.69 -7.68
CA ARG A 8 8.62 -13.38 -7.63
C ARG A 8 7.71 -12.87 -6.55
N GLN A 9 8.27 -12.19 -5.57
CA GLN A 9 7.48 -11.67 -4.48
C GLN A 9 7.12 -10.24 -4.78
N LYS A 10 5.87 -9.91 -4.58
CA LYS A 10 5.45 -8.53 -4.76
C LYS A 10 6.03 -7.69 -3.65
N ALA A 11 6.51 -6.52 -3.99
CA ALA A 11 6.94 -5.56 -2.99
C ALA A 11 5.76 -5.18 -2.12
N PRO A 12 6.00 -4.82 -0.85
CA PRO A 12 4.89 -4.40 0.02
C PRO A 12 4.07 -3.28 -0.60
N GLU A 13 4.69 -2.38 -1.33
CA GLU A 13 3.98 -1.31 -2.00
C GLU A 13 2.98 -1.83 -3.03
N HIS A 14 3.35 -2.86 -3.77
CA HIS A 14 2.44 -3.43 -4.75
C HIS A 14 1.24 -4.08 -4.08
N VAL A 15 1.48 -4.78 -2.98
CA VAL A 15 0.40 -5.41 -2.23
C VAL A 15 -0.57 -4.35 -1.73
N LEU A 16 -0.05 -3.25 -1.22
CA LEU A 16 -0.87 -2.16 -0.73
C LEU A 16 -1.69 -1.53 -1.85
N LEU A 17 -1.07 -1.24 -2.98
CA LEU A 17 -1.78 -0.63 -4.08
C LEU A 17 -2.90 -1.52 -4.60
N GLU A 18 -2.66 -2.81 -4.68
CA GLU A 18 -3.70 -3.73 -5.12
C GLU A 18 -4.85 -3.80 -4.12
N ALA A 19 -4.52 -3.80 -2.83
CA ALA A 19 -5.54 -3.90 -1.80
C ALA A 19 -6.39 -2.63 -1.71
N MET A 20 -5.79 -1.49 -2.03
CA MET A 20 -6.51 -0.22 -1.92
C MET A 20 -7.57 -0.05 -2.99
N GLY A 21 -7.32 -0.55 -4.20
CA GLY A 21 -8.17 -0.21 -5.31
C GLY A 21 -8.11 1.30 -5.56
N PHE A 22 -9.22 1.87 -6.03
CA PHE A 22 -9.25 3.30 -6.34
C PHE A 22 -10.22 4.08 -5.46
N ASP A 23 -10.81 3.43 -4.48
CA ASP A 23 -11.69 4.08 -3.51
C ASP A 23 -10.93 4.41 -2.24
N PRO A 24 -11.33 5.45 -1.52
CA PRO A 24 -10.70 5.73 -0.23
C PRO A 24 -10.86 4.55 0.72
N VAL A 25 -9.81 4.26 1.48
CA VAL A 25 -9.83 3.11 2.36
C VAL A 25 -9.08 3.45 3.64
N GLY A 26 -9.59 2.95 4.75
CA GLY A 26 -8.97 3.18 6.05
C GLY A 26 -7.90 2.13 6.36
N LEU A 27 -7.13 2.44 7.40
CA LEU A 27 -6.05 1.55 7.82
C LEU A 27 -6.55 0.18 8.22
N ASP A 28 -7.66 0.12 8.94
CA ASP A 28 -8.21 -1.17 9.40
C ASP A 28 -8.56 -2.06 8.22
N ALA A 29 -9.15 -1.50 7.19
CA ALA A 29 -9.49 -2.27 6.00
C ALA A 29 -8.23 -2.78 5.30
N LEU A 30 -7.20 -1.95 5.24
CA LEU A 30 -5.95 -2.38 4.63
C LEU A 30 -5.29 -3.48 5.42
N LEU A 31 -5.31 -3.40 6.75
CA LEU A 31 -4.77 -4.47 7.56
C LEU A 31 -5.50 -5.78 7.30
N ALA A 32 -6.82 -5.72 7.21
CA ALA A 32 -7.61 -6.92 6.97
C ALA A 32 -7.35 -7.50 5.58
N ARG A 33 -7.22 -6.63 4.59
CA ARG A 33 -7.06 -7.09 3.22
C ARG A 33 -5.67 -7.63 2.93
N THR A 34 -4.64 -7.05 3.55
CA THR A 34 -3.27 -7.43 3.24
C THR A 34 -2.72 -8.48 4.19
N GLY A 35 -3.23 -8.55 5.40
CA GLY A 35 -2.65 -9.41 6.41
C GLY A 35 -1.29 -8.93 6.92
N MET A 36 -0.88 -7.73 6.54
CA MET A 36 0.40 -7.17 6.99
C MET A 36 0.28 -6.69 8.43
N ASP A 37 1.40 -6.67 9.14
CA ASP A 37 1.36 -6.04 10.45
C ASP A 37 1.32 -4.51 10.28
N ALA A 38 0.87 -3.84 11.35
CA ALA A 38 0.61 -2.41 11.27
C ALA A 38 1.87 -1.61 10.97
N ALA A 39 3.00 -2.00 11.54
CA ALA A 39 4.24 -1.26 11.31
C ALA A 39 4.68 -1.32 9.85
N ARG A 40 4.60 -2.50 9.26
CA ARG A 40 4.98 -2.66 7.86
C ARG A 40 4.01 -1.96 6.95
N LEU A 41 2.72 -2.04 7.27
CA LEU A 41 1.71 -1.37 6.49
C LEU A 41 1.94 0.14 6.48
N GLN A 42 2.18 0.71 7.65
CA GLN A 42 2.38 2.14 7.75
C GLN A 42 3.66 2.58 7.04
N ALA A 43 4.72 1.79 7.14
CA ALA A 43 5.95 2.10 6.44
C ALA A 43 5.74 2.08 4.92
N GLY A 44 5.00 1.09 4.43
CA GLY A 44 4.70 1.02 3.01
C GLY A 44 3.84 2.18 2.54
N LEU A 45 2.85 2.55 3.34
CA LEU A 45 2.01 3.70 3.00
C LEU A 45 2.82 5.00 2.94
N LEU A 46 3.74 5.17 3.89
CA LEU A 46 4.57 6.35 3.89
C LEU A 46 5.41 6.43 2.62
N GLU A 47 5.99 5.31 2.22
CA GLU A 47 6.77 5.29 0.99
C GLU A 47 5.92 5.64 -0.22
N LEU A 48 4.71 5.11 -0.27
CA LEU A 48 3.81 5.41 -1.37
C LEU A 48 3.38 6.88 -1.38
N GLU A 49 3.19 7.46 -0.19
CA GLU A 49 2.89 8.87 -0.10
C GLU A 49 4.05 9.71 -0.63
N LEU A 50 5.26 9.35 -0.25
CA LEU A 50 6.45 10.09 -0.70
C LEU A 50 6.64 9.96 -2.21
N ASP A 51 6.27 8.82 -2.76
CA ASP A 51 6.37 8.61 -4.20
C ASP A 51 5.23 9.26 -4.97
N GLY A 52 4.22 9.76 -4.29
CA GLY A 52 3.08 10.37 -4.96
C GLY A 52 2.07 9.36 -5.48
N ALA A 53 2.15 8.11 -5.05
CA ALA A 53 1.24 7.08 -5.52
C ALA A 53 -0.03 7.00 -4.68
N VAL A 54 0.00 7.52 -3.47
CA VAL A 54 -1.11 7.47 -2.52
C VAL A 54 -1.24 8.81 -1.84
N ALA A 55 -2.46 9.23 -1.61
CA ALA A 55 -2.76 10.45 -0.86
C ALA A 55 -3.42 10.09 0.46
N ARG A 56 -3.06 10.82 1.50
CA ARG A 56 -3.71 10.69 2.79
C ARG A 56 -4.87 11.68 2.84
N LEU A 57 -6.04 11.19 3.15
CA LEU A 57 -7.24 12.01 3.18
C LEU A 57 -7.67 12.27 4.62
N PRO A 58 -8.48 13.32 4.83
CA PRO A 58 -9.04 13.56 6.17
C PRO A 58 -9.83 12.36 6.64
N GLY A 59 -9.81 12.12 7.95
CA GLY A 59 -10.56 11.02 8.53
C GLY A 59 -9.79 9.72 8.58
N GLY A 60 -8.48 9.77 8.33
CA GLY A 60 -7.66 8.56 8.41
C GLY A 60 -7.81 7.65 7.21
N LEU A 61 -8.19 8.21 6.07
CA LEU A 61 -8.35 7.43 4.86
C LEU A 61 -7.14 7.61 3.94
N PHE A 62 -6.95 6.64 3.08
CA PHE A 62 -5.90 6.68 2.07
C PHE A 62 -6.53 6.39 0.71
N GLN A 63 -6.00 7.02 -0.31
CA GLN A 63 -6.52 6.84 -1.65
C GLN A 63 -5.38 6.67 -2.63
N ARG A 64 -5.49 5.64 -3.46
CA ARG A 64 -4.54 5.42 -4.54
C ARG A 64 -4.76 6.48 -5.59
N LEU A 65 -3.67 7.15 -5.97
CA LEU A 65 -3.73 8.14 -7.03
C LEU A 65 -3.65 7.42 -8.36
N GLY A 66 -4.46 7.87 -9.30
CA GLY A 66 -4.49 7.25 -10.58
C GLY A 66 -3.16 7.41 -11.30
N ALA A 67 -2.80 6.39 -12.06
CA ALA A 67 -1.65 6.49 -12.92
C ALA A 67 -2.00 7.42 -14.06
N ALA A 68 -1.20 8.44 -14.20
CA ALA A 68 -1.42 9.37 -15.29
C ALA A 68 -0.95 8.79 -16.59
#